data_bf27a53503b0bfbbca4a23c90db0eea4
#
_entry.id   bf27a53503b0bfbbca4a23c90db0eea4
#
_cell.length_a   1.000
_cell.length_b   1.000
_cell.length_c   1.000
_cell.angle_alpha   90.00
_cell.angle_beta   90.00
_cell.angle_gamma   90.00
#
_symmetry.space_group_name_H-M   'P 1'
#
loop_
_entity.id
_entity.type
_entity.pdbx_description
1 polymer ?
#
loop_
_entity_poly.entity_id
_entity_poly.type
_entity_poly.pdbx_seq_one_letter_code
_entity_poly.pdbx_strand_id
1 'polypeptide(L)'
;MKKSLFGSIVAGAIMAATAFAAHAEDKVYKVGMDQTDYPPFATKDTSGKWTGWEVDLAMAVCEAAKIKCELFPTAWDGIIPALQEGKIDFIFASMTINDDRKQQVNFTHFYYDSTTIIIGPKADSTKIDFDNPDSMKGKIMGAQNATIHSKFLQKRFGSTAEIKTYDGLDTALADLAAGRLDYVQEGRSTLSPFLKSDAGKDYEEKAVVPQDPIMGEGVGAAVRKDDQDTLDKLNAAIKEVVTNGTYDAITKKYPELEGMLVKPTF
;
A
#
# COMPACT_ATOMS: atom_id res chain seq x y z
N MET A 1 97.00 11.84 10.99
CA MET A 1 96.02 11.35 11.98
C MET A 1 94.91 12.38 12.07
N LYS A 2 93.84 12.21 11.37
CA LYS A 2 92.57 12.99 11.58
C LYS A 2 91.40 12.02 11.38
N LYS A 3 90.70 11.75 12.44
CA LYS A 3 89.47 10.93 12.46
C LYS A 3 88.34 11.82 12.05
N SER A 4 87.54 11.46 11.02
CA SER A 4 86.30 12.08 10.66
C SER A 4 85.19 11.24 11.24
N LEU A 5 84.32 11.85 12.07
CA LEU A 5 83.04 11.28 12.53
C LEU A 5 81.97 11.56 11.48
N PHE A 6 81.34 10.49 10.95
CA PHE A 6 80.17 10.57 10.15
C PHE A 6 78.96 10.44 11.08
N GLY A 7 78.19 11.51 11.20
CA GLY A 7 76.91 11.50 11.92
C GLY A 7 75.81 11.13 10.92
N SER A 8 75.11 9.98 11.17
CA SER A 8 73.94 9.57 10.40
C SER A 8 72.69 10.24 11.00
N ILE A 9 72.07 11.07 10.17
CA ILE A 9 70.72 11.63 10.48
C ILE A 9 69.67 10.63 9.97
N VAL A 10 68.93 9.96 10.89
CA VAL A 10 67.78 9.15 10.55
C VAL A 10 66.58 10.10 10.52
N ALA A 11 66.12 10.41 9.32
CA ALA A 11 64.85 11.14 9.11
C ALA A 11 63.69 10.16 9.22
N GLY A 12 62.97 10.18 10.36
CA GLY A 12 61.72 9.43 10.54
C GLY A 12 60.58 10.11 9.78
N ALA A 13 60.13 9.49 8.69
CA ALA A 13 58.91 9.90 7.99
C ALA A 13 57.69 9.39 8.78
N ILE A 14 57.00 10.30 9.49
CA ILE A 14 55.68 10.04 10.09
C ILE A 14 54.66 10.11 8.97
N MET A 15 54.20 8.95 8.46
CA MET A 15 53.04 8.85 7.61
C MET A 15 51.78 9.06 8.50
N ALA A 16 51.22 10.26 8.43
CA ALA A 16 49.87 10.52 8.95
C ALA A 16 48.86 9.82 8.04
N ALA A 17 48.36 8.65 8.47
CA ALA A 17 47.24 8.00 7.83
C ALA A 17 45.99 8.83 8.15
N THR A 18 45.60 9.71 7.24
CA THR A 18 44.28 10.35 7.23
C THR A 18 43.26 9.26 6.87
N ALA A 19 42.58 8.73 7.89
CA ALA A 19 41.41 7.91 7.69
C ALA A 19 40.33 8.81 7.07
N PHE A 20 40.13 8.68 5.75
CA PHE A 20 38.92 9.13 5.10
C PHE A 20 37.77 8.29 5.67
N ALA A 21 37.04 8.82 6.67
CA ALA A 21 35.75 8.34 7.01
C ALA A 21 34.87 8.60 5.76
N ALA A 22 34.74 7.60 4.91
CA ALA A 22 33.71 7.61 3.89
C ALA A 22 32.37 7.76 4.65
N HIS A 23 31.78 8.95 4.63
CA HIS A 23 30.39 9.12 4.99
C HIS A 23 29.65 8.32 3.93
N ALA A 24 29.23 7.11 4.28
CA ALA A 24 28.22 6.42 3.51
C ALA A 24 27.00 7.37 3.51
N GLU A 25 26.66 7.88 2.34
CA GLU A 25 25.45 8.67 2.16
C GLU A 25 24.31 7.81 2.68
N ASP A 26 23.58 8.30 3.69
CA ASP A 26 22.48 7.52 4.30
C ASP A 26 21.51 7.11 3.19
N LYS A 27 21.33 5.82 2.99
CA LYS A 27 20.41 5.28 1.98
C LYS A 27 19.02 5.90 2.17
N VAL A 28 18.45 6.45 1.10
CA VAL A 28 17.04 6.85 1.05
C VAL A 28 16.25 5.68 0.47
N TYR A 29 15.30 5.16 1.26
CA TYR A 29 14.43 4.07 0.85
C TYR A 29 13.27 4.59 0.01
N LYS A 30 13.05 3.99 -1.15
CA LYS A 30 11.93 4.27 -2.04
C LYS A 30 10.73 3.44 -1.64
N VAL A 31 9.69 4.12 -1.16
CA VAL A 31 8.43 3.50 -0.73
C VAL A 31 7.48 3.45 -1.92
N GLY A 32 7.27 2.26 -2.47
CA GLY A 32 6.31 2.05 -3.55
C GLY A 32 4.88 2.25 -3.06
N MET A 33 4.13 3.08 -3.77
CA MET A 33 2.71 3.32 -3.56
C MET A 33 1.99 3.41 -4.90
N ASP A 34 0.66 3.23 -4.91
CA ASP A 34 -0.12 3.41 -6.15
C ASP A 34 0.02 4.86 -6.66
N GLN A 35 0.17 5.01 -7.98
CA GLN A 35 0.26 6.33 -8.61
C GLN A 35 -1.10 7.03 -8.76
N THR A 36 -2.21 6.29 -8.59
CA THR A 36 -3.58 6.80 -8.65
C THR A 36 -4.07 7.21 -7.27
N ASP A 37 -5.03 8.12 -7.21
CA ASP A 37 -5.64 8.54 -5.96
C ASP A 37 -6.46 7.41 -5.34
N TYR A 38 -6.22 7.14 -4.06
CA TYR A 38 -6.87 6.11 -3.26
C TYR A 38 -7.33 6.68 -1.91
N PRO A 39 -8.36 7.53 -1.90
CA PRO A 39 -8.81 8.20 -0.69
C PRO A 39 -9.46 7.21 0.30
N PRO A 40 -9.33 7.43 1.62
CA PRO A 40 -8.56 8.50 2.29
C PRO A 40 -7.12 8.11 2.60
N PHE A 41 -6.61 7.01 2.00
CA PHE A 41 -5.30 6.43 2.30
C PHE A 41 -4.15 7.18 1.64
N ALA A 42 -4.25 7.44 0.34
CA ALA A 42 -3.23 8.15 -0.43
C ALA A 42 -3.90 9.00 -1.52
N THR A 43 -3.74 10.32 -1.46
CA THR A 43 -4.26 11.27 -2.45
C THR A 43 -3.28 12.41 -2.65
N LYS A 44 -3.41 13.13 -3.75
CA LYS A 44 -2.66 14.36 -3.98
C LYS A 44 -3.45 15.55 -3.48
N ASP A 45 -2.79 16.42 -2.72
CA ASP A 45 -3.33 17.72 -2.38
C ASP A 45 -3.27 18.69 -3.58
N THR A 46 -3.78 19.90 -3.41
CA THR A 46 -3.81 20.92 -4.45
C THR A 46 -2.42 21.38 -4.95
N SER A 47 -1.36 21.08 -4.20
CA SER A 47 0.03 21.32 -4.58
C SER A 47 0.67 20.14 -5.34
N GLY A 48 -0.05 19.03 -5.44
CA GLY A 48 0.44 17.78 -6.03
C GLY A 48 1.24 16.89 -5.04
N LYS A 49 1.29 17.26 -3.75
CA LYS A 49 1.96 16.47 -2.71
C LYS A 49 1.04 15.33 -2.26
N TRP A 50 1.62 14.15 -2.10
CA TRP A 50 0.92 13.01 -1.53
C TRP A 50 0.59 13.22 -0.05
N THR A 51 -0.64 12.94 0.31
CA THR A 51 -1.23 13.02 1.64
C THR A 51 -2.19 11.85 1.85
N GLY A 52 -2.61 11.62 3.08
CA GLY A 52 -3.57 10.56 3.41
C GLY A 52 -3.11 9.72 4.60
N TRP A 53 -4.02 8.94 5.11
CA TRP A 53 -3.79 8.13 6.31
C TRP A 53 -2.59 7.18 6.16
N GLU A 54 -2.51 6.49 5.05
CA GLU A 54 -1.44 5.52 4.79
C GLU A 54 -0.10 6.20 4.51
N VAL A 55 -0.13 7.37 3.86
CA VAL A 55 1.06 8.22 3.67
C VAL A 55 1.62 8.65 5.02
N ASP A 56 0.76 9.16 5.92
CA ASP A 56 1.17 9.55 7.27
C ASP A 56 1.73 8.35 8.05
N LEU A 57 1.09 7.18 7.94
CA LEU A 57 1.52 5.96 8.61
C LEU A 57 2.87 5.46 8.06
N ALA A 58 3.04 5.42 6.75
CA ALA A 58 4.30 5.00 6.12
C ALA A 58 5.48 5.86 6.58
N MET A 59 5.29 7.18 6.61
CA MET A 59 6.34 8.11 7.07
C MET A 59 6.64 7.95 8.55
N ALA A 60 5.62 7.70 9.41
CA ALA A 60 5.83 7.42 10.83
C ALA A 60 6.56 6.09 11.05
N VAL A 61 6.27 5.06 10.25
CA VAL A 61 7.00 3.78 10.27
C VAL A 61 8.46 3.99 9.84
N CYS A 62 8.74 4.78 8.81
CA CYS A 62 10.11 5.12 8.42
C CYS A 62 10.88 5.84 9.53
N GLU A 63 10.24 6.79 10.23
CA GLU A 63 10.83 7.50 11.36
C GLU A 63 11.15 6.54 12.52
N ALA A 64 10.22 5.68 12.90
CA ALA A 64 10.41 4.66 13.93
C ALA A 64 11.51 3.65 13.54
N ALA A 65 11.59 3.26 12.28
CA ALA A 65 12.64 2.40 11.72
C ALA A 65 14.01 3.12 11.61
N LYS A 66 14.07 4.44 11.85
CA LYS A 66 15.26 5.29 11.70
C LYS A 66 15.87 5.23 10.29
N ILE A 67 15.02 5.17 9.28
CA ILE A 67 15.40 5.20 7.87
C ILE A 67 14.83 6.45 7.18
N LYS A 68 15.58 6.96 6.19
CA LYS A 68 15.08 8.03 5.32
C LYS A 68 14.24 7.42 4.21
N CYS A 69 13.04 7.93 3.99
CA CYS A 69 12.12 7.44 2.97
C CYS A 69 11.70 8.53 2.02
N GLU A 70 11.45 8.15 0.77
CA GLU A 70 10.75 8.95 -0.23
C GLU A 70 9.62 8.11 -0.86
N LEU A 71 8.47 8.74 -1.11
CA LEU A 71 7.36 8.10 -1.79
C LEU A 71 7.68 7.94 -3.28
N PHE A 72 7.44 6.75 -3.82
CA PHE A 72 7.70 6.43 -5.21
C PHE A 72 6.42 5.89 -5.88
N PRO A 73 5.61 6.77 -6.49
CA PRO A 73 4.37 6.38 -7.17
C PRO A 73 4.66 5.42 -8.33
N THR A 74 3.95 4.32 -8.36
CA THR A 74 4.13 3.23 -9.32
C THR A 74 2.76 2.72 -9.76
N ALA A 75 2.60 2.35 -11.04
CA ALA A 75 1.38 1.71 -11.49
C ALA A 75 1.12 0.43 -10.69
N TRP A 76 -0.13 0.23 -10.26
CA TRP A 76 -0.48 -0.86 -9.36
C TRP A 76 -0.10 -2.25 -9.89
N ASP A 77 -0.37 -2.52 -11.16
CA ASP A 77 -0.07 -3.81 -11.83
C ASP A 77 1.44 -4.06 -11.98
N GLY A 78 2.25 -2.99 -11.94
CA GLY A 78 3.72 -3.03 -12.00
C GLY A 78 4.43 -2.95 -10.65
N ILE A 79 3.72 -2.79 -9.52
CA ILE A 79 4.36 -2.45 -8.24
C ILE A 79 5.18 -3.62 -7.65
N ILE A 80 4.70 -4.86 -7.74
CA ILE A 80 5.46 -6.06 -7.31
C ILE A 80 6.69 -6.28 -8.22
N PRO A 81 6.59 -6.25 -9.56
CA PRO A 81 7.74 -6.24 -10.44
C PRO A 81 8.77 -5.14 -10.11
N ALA A 82 8.33 -3.91 -9.85
CA ALA A 82 9.22 -2.81 -9.48
C ALA A 82 10.00 -3.08 -8.18
N LEU A 83 9.35 -3.72 -7.19
CA LEU A 83 10.00 -4.16 -5.95
C LEU A 83 11.05 -5.25 -6.23
N GLN A 84 10.70 -6.26 -7.02
CA GLN A 84 11.60 -7.37 -7.37
C GLN A 84 12.82 -6.90 -8.16
N GLU A 85 12.65 -5.91 -9.04
CA GLU A 85 13.72 -5.28 -9.82
C GLU A 85 14.56 -4.27 -9.01
N GLY A 86 14.21 -4.00 -7.77
CA GLY A 86 14.93 -3.04 -6.92
C GLY A 86 14.71 -1.57 -7.30
N LYS A 87 13.68 -1.25 -8.08
CA LYS A 87 13.28 0.13 -8.40
C LYS A 87 12.69 0.84 -7.19
N ILE A 88 12.06 0.07 -6.31
CA ILE A 88 11.57 0.48 -4.99
C ILE A 88 12.11 -0.48 -3.94
N ASP A 89 12.18 -0.04 -2.68
CA ASP A 89 12.77 -0.82 -1.60
C ASP A 89 11.72 -1.64 -0.84
N PHE A 90 10.54 -1.09 -0.65
CA PHE A 90 9.38 -1.80 -0.11
C PHE A 90 8.09 -1.15 -0.62
N ILE A 91 6.98 -1.90 -0.54
CA ILE A 91 5.64 -1.43 -0.90
C ILE A 91 4.87 -1.08 0.38
N PHE A 92 4.27 0.12 0.40
CA PHE A 92 3.33 0.53 1.45
C PHE A 92 2.14 1.20 0.73
N ALA A 93 1.16 0.39 0.31
CA ALA A 93 0.15 0.76 -0.69
C ALA A 93 -1.13 -0.05 -0.54
N SER A 94 -1.66 -0.19 0.66
CA SER A 94 -2.90 -0.95 0.95
C SER A 94 -2.88 -2.37 0.36
N MET A 95 -1.69 -2.98 0.29
CA MET A 95 -1.53 -4.29 -0.34
C MET A 95 -1.97 -5.41 0.60
N THR A 96 -3.06 -6.07 0.24
CA THR A 96 -3.57 -7.23 0.99
C THR A 96 -2.59 -8.39 1.00
N ILE A 97 -2.41 -8.99 2.15
CA ILE A 97 -1.61 -10.19 2.38
C ILE A 97 -2.43 -11.40 1.94
N ASN A 98 -2.00 -12.10 0.87
CA ASN A 98 -2.60 -13.35 0.43
C ASN A 98 -1.54 -14.32 -0.12
N ASP A 99 -1.93 -15.58 -0.34
CA ASP A 99 -0.98 -16.63 -0.70
C ASP A 99 -0.33 -16.42 -2.07
N ASP A 100 -1.05 -15.89 -3.06
CA ASP A 100 -0.48 -15.59 -4.38
C ASP A 100 0.66 -14.58 -4.29
N ARG A 101 0.48 -13.53 -3.48
CA ARG A 101 1.47 -12.47 -3.27
C ARG A 101 2.61 -12.96 -2.36
N LYS A 102 2.30 -13.76 -1.33
CA LYS A 102 3.31 -14.38 -0.46
C LYS A 102 4.30 -15.27 -1.25
N GLN A 103 3.93 -15.80 -2.41
CA GLN A 103 4.88 -16.52 -3.26
C GLN A 103 5.93 -15.60 -3.90
N GLN A 104 5.60 -14.34 -4.13
CA GLN A 104 6.42 -13.38 -4.87
C GLN A 104 7.22 -12.44 -3.96
N VAL A 105 6.66 -12.07 -2.79
CA VAL A 105 7.23 -11.11 -1.85
C VAL A 105 7.04 -11.59 -0.41
N ASN A 106 7.77 -11.01 0.55
CA ASN A 106 7.50 -11.19 1.97
C ASN A 106 6.66 -10.00 2.47
N PHE A 107 5.80 -10.27 3.46
CA PHE A 107 4.97 -9.24 4.08
C PHE A 107 5.37 -9.01 5.53
N THR A 108 5.22 -7.77 5.98
CA THR A 108 5.22 -7.43 7.40
C THR A 108 3.99 -8.02 8.10
N HIS A 109 3.92 -7.88 9.42
CA HIS A 109 2.64 -7.93 10.11
C HIS A 109 1.66 -6.98 9.41
N PHE A 110 0.37 -7.32 9.41
CA PHE A 110 -0.63 -6.39 8.88
C PHE A 110 -0.65 -5.12 9.74
N TYR A 111 -0.91 -3.97 9.10
CA TYR A 111 -1.04 -2.68 9.79
C TYR A 111 -2.46 -2.15 9.79
N TYR A 112 -3.36 -2.70 8.98
CA TYR A 112 -4.81 -2.60 9.12
C TYR A 112 -5.52 -3.74 8.37
N ASP A 113 -6.80 -3.93 8.68
CA ASP A 113 -7.74 -4.70 7.87
C ASP A 113 -9.04 -3.91 7.75
N SER A 114 -9.84 -4.20 6.72
CA SER A 114 -11.12 -3.53 6.48
C SER A 114 -12.09 -4.45 5.75
N THR A 115 -13.39 -4.14 5.92
CA THR A 115 -14.45 -4.86 5.21
C THR A 115 -14.47 -4.49 3.74
N THR A 116 -14.55 -5.47 2.86
CA THR A 116 -14.81 -5.27 1.42
C THR A 116 -16.30 -5.30 1.13
N ILE A 117 -16.75 -4.38 0.28
CA ILE A 117 -18.16 -4.25 -0.12
C ILE A 117 -18.31 -4.13 -1.63
N ILE A 118 -19.52 -4.36 -2.10
CA ILE A 118 -19.96 -4.01 -3.46
C ILE A 118 -20.99 -2.88 -3.33
N ILE A 119 -20.79 -1.80 -4.10
CA ILE A 119 -21.73 -0.69 -4.22
C ILE A 119 -22.45 -0.72 -5.55
N GLY A 120 -23.66 -0.17 -5.61
CA GLY A 120 -24.48 -0.05 -6.81
C GLY A 120 -25.64 0.92 -6.63
N PRO A 121 -26.45 1.20 -7.68
CA PRO A 121 -27.53 2.16 -7.62
C PRO A 121 -28.58 1.80 -6.56
N LYS A 122 -29.07 2.78 -5.79
CA LYS A 122 -30.18 2.59 -4.83
C LYS A 122 -31.45 2.04 -5.49
N ALA A 123 -31.70 2.47 -6.74
CA ALA A 123 -32.89 2.05 -7.50
C ALA A 123 -32.80 0.59 -7.99
N ASP A 124 -31.63 -0.03 -8.00
CA ASP A 124 -31.47 -1.43 -8.39
C ASP A 124 -31.75 -2.36 -7.21
N SER A 125 -32.80 -3.15 -7.28
CA SER A 125 -33.21 -4.12 -6.26
C SER A 125 -32.57 -5.50 -6.41
N THR A 126 -31.60 -5.67 -7.33
CA THR A 126 -30.88 -6.93 -7.54
C THR A 126 -30.19 -7.36 -6.23
N LYS A 127 -30.42 -8.60 -5.83
CA LYS A 127 -29.74 -9.21 -4.70
C LYS A 127 -28.50 -9.95 -5.20
N ILE A 128 -27.36 -9.56 -4.70
CA ILE A 128 -26.09 -10.22 -5.00
C ILE A 128 -26.02 -11.52 -4.20
N ASP A 129 -25.95 -12.65 -4.89
CA ASP A 129 -25.77 -13.96 -4.29
C ASP A 129 -24.42 -14.54 -4.74
N PHE A 130 -23.47 -14.61 -3.81
CA PHE A 130 -22.10 -15.05 -4.10
C PHE A 130 -22.00 -16.55 -4.41
N ASP A 131 -23.02 -17.35 -4.08
CA ASP A 131 -23.10 -18.79 -4.38
C ASP A 131 -23.85 -19.07 -5.68
N ASN A 132 -24.54 -18.04 -6.22
CA ASN A 132 -25.27 -18.12 -7.50
C ASN A 132 -24.79 -17.03 -8.48
N PRO A 133 -23.84 -17.35 -9.39
CA PRO A 133 -23.34 -16.37 -10.37
C PRO A 133 -24.42 -15.73 -11.24
N ASP A 134 -25.53 -16.44 -11.50
CA ASP A 134 -26.65 -15.94 -12.31
C ASP A 134 -27.36 -14.75 -11.65
N SER A 135 -27.17 -14.51 -10.36
CA SER A 135 -27.69 -13.32 -9.68
C SER A 135 -27.20 -12.02 -10.33
N MET A 136 -26.03 -12.06 -10.97
CA MET A 136 -25.39 -10.91 -11.64
C MET A 136 -25.42 -11.01 -13.17
N LYS A 137 -26.27 -11.89 -13.71
CA LYS A 137 -26.35 -12.10 -15.17
C LYS A 137 -26.67 -10.82 -15.94
N GLY A 138 -25.81 -10.50 -16.91
CA GLY A 138 -25.96 -9.34 -17.76
C GLY A 138 -25.59 -8.01 -17.10
N LYS A 139 -25.09 -8.02 -15.85
CA LYS A 139 -24.58 -6.84 -15.15
C LYS A 139 -23.13 -6.56 -15.53
N ILE A 140 -22.71 -5.30 -15.38
CA ILE A 140 -21.34 -4.83 -15.61
C ILE A 140 -20.76 -4.44 -14.25
N MET A 141 -19.70 -5.14 -13.81
CA MET A 141 -19.06 -4.93 -12.51
C MET A 141 -17.63 -4.42 -12.71
N GLY A 142 -17.23 -3.44 -11.91
CA GLY A 142 -15.91 -2.81 -12.01
C GLY A 142 -15.03 -3.01 -10.80
N ALA A 143 -13.72 -3.08 -11.02
CA ALA A 143 -12.69 -3.01 -9.99
C ALA A 143 -11.37 -2.52 -10.60
N GLN A 144 -10.41 -2.12 -9.76
CA GLN A 144 -9.06 -1.82 -10.22
C GLN A 144 -8.38 -3.12 -10.70
N ASN A 145 -7.61 -3.01 -11.79
CA ASN A 145 -6.88 -4.13 -12.39
C ASN A 145 -5.85 -4.73 -11.41
N ALA A 146 -5.53 -6.02 -11.57
CA ALA A 146 -4.54 -6.76 -10.77
C ALA A 146 -4.79 -6.72 -9.24
N THR A 147 -6.00 -6.35 -8.79
CA THR A 147 -6.40 -6.37 -7.38
C THR A 147 -7.05 -7.70 -6.99
N ILE A 148 -7.19 -7.90 -5.67
CA ILE A 148 -8.00 -8.98 -5.11
C ILE A 148 -9.48 -8.83 -5.53
N HIS A 149 -9.95 -7.58 -5.70
CA HIS A 149 -11.33 -7.26 -6.08
C HIS A 149 -11.64 -7.73 -7.50
N SER A 150 -10.80 -7.38 -8.47
CA SER A 150 -10.98 -7.85 -9.86
C SER A 150 -10.88 -9.38 -9.97
N LYS A 151 -9.94 -10.01 -9.24
CA LYS A 151 -9.81 -11.48 -9.20
C LYS A 151 -11.05 -12.13 -8.58
N PHE A 152 -11.57 -11.58 -7.47
CA PHE A 152 -12.76 -12.10 -6.80
C PHE A 152 -14.00 -11.99 -7.69
N LEU A 153 -14.25 -10.81 -8.29
CA LEU A 153 -15.36 -10.63 -9.24
C LEU A 153 -15.28 -11.58 -10.40
N GLN A 154 -14.10 -11.73 -11.02
CA GLN A 154 -13.88 -12.65 -12.13
C GLN A 154 -14.16 -14.10 -11.74
N LYS A 155 -13.70 -14.53 -10.55
CA LYS A 155 -13.92 -15.89 -10.04
C LYS A 155 -15.41 -16.15 -9.75
N ARG A 156 -16.12 -15.20 -9.15
CA ARG A 156 -17.50 -15.38 -8.68
C ARG A 156 -18.53 -15.15 -9.78
N PHE A 157 -18.34 -14.13 -10.61
CA PHE A 157 -19.38 -13.66 -11.53
C PHE A 157 -18.94 -13.60 -12.99
N GLY A 158 -17.66 -13.82 -13.31
CA GLY A 158 -17.14 -13.67 -14.67
C GLY A 158 -17.72 -14.61 -15.72
N SER A 159 -18.49 -15.64 -15.31
CA SER A 159 -19.24 -16.51 -16.25
C SER A 159 -20.58 -15.92 -16.70
N THR A 160 -21.12 -14.93 -15.96
CA THR A 160 -22.49 -14.42 -16.16
C THR A 160 -22.57 -12.90 -16.23
N ALA A 161 -21.63 -12.20 -15.62
CA ALA A 161 -21.46 -10.75 -15.63
C ALA A 161 -20.24 -10.34 -16.47
N GLU A 162 -20.27 -9.13 -17.00
CA GLU A 162 -19.08 -8.49 -17.59
C GLU A 162 -18.24 -7.88 -16.47
N ILE A 163 -16.95 -8.25 -16.39
CA ILE A 163 -16.02 -7.68 -15.41
C ILE A 163 -15.10 -6.70 -16.12
N LYS A 164 -15.24 -5.40 -15.83
CA LYS A 164 -14.37 -4.35 -16.33
C LYS A 164 -13.29 -4.02 -15.33
N THR A 165 -12.07 -3.90 -15.81
CA THR A 165 -10.92 -3.49 -14.97
C THR A 165 -10.39 -2.14 -15.40
N TYR A 166 -9.89 -1.38 -14.44
CA TYR A 166 -9.42 0.01 -14.58
C TYR A 166 -8.03 0.17 -13.97
N ASP A 167 -7.27 1.12 -14.47
CA ASP A 167 -5.93 1.40 -13.92
C ASP A 167 -6.02 2.00 -12.49
N GLY A 168 -7.11 2.73 -12.19
CA GLY A 168 -7.37 3.31 -10.88
C GLY A 168 -8.85 3.19 -10.47
N LEU A 169 -9.09 3.23 -9.17
CA LEU A 169 -10.44 3.20 -8.60
C LEU A 169 -11.26 4.44 -9.00
N ASP A 170 -10.62 5.59 -9.09
CA ASP A 170 -11.25 6.87 -9.48
C ASP A 170 -11.94 6.77 -10.85
N THR A 171 -11.30 6.12 -11.82
CA THR A 171 -11.86 5.89 -13.14
C THR A 171 -13.01 4.89 -13.13
N ALA A 172 -12.95 3.85 -12.29
CA ALA A 172 -14.06 2.91 -12.08
C ALA A 172 -15.28 3.63 -11.47
N LEU A 173 -15.06 4.49 -10.47
CA LEU A 173 -16.14 5.26 -9.84
C LEU A 173 -16.74 6.31 -10.78
N ALA A 174 -15.94 6.93 -11.65
CA ALA A 174 -16.43 7.82 -12.67
C ALA A 174 -17.32 7.09 -13.70
N ASP A 175 -16.97 5.85 -14.07
CA ASP A 175 -17.78 5.01 -14.94
C ASP A 175 -19.06 4.53 -14.26
N LEU A 176 -19.01 4.22 -12.95
CA LEU A 176 -20.20 3.93 -12.16
C LEU A 176 -21.15 5.13 -12.13
N ALA A 177 -20.64 6.32 -11.78
CA ALA A 177 -21.44 7.55 -11.74
C ALA A 177 -22.06 7.94 -13.10
N ALA A 178 -21.40 7.56 -14.20
CA ALA A 178 -21.88 7.78 -15.56
C ALA A 178 -22.83 6.65 -16.08
N GLY A 179 -23.14 5.64 -15.24
CA GLY A 179 -24.00 4.51 -15.61
C GLY A 179 -23.36 3.55 -16.62
N ARG A 180 -22.04 3.53 -16.76
CA ARG A 180 -21.29 2.59 -17.58
C ARG A 180 -20.89 1.32 -16.84
N LEU A 181 -21.03 1.32 -15.52
CA LEU A 181 -20.98 0.18 -14.61
C LEU A 181 -22.28 0.11 -13.83
N ASP A 182 -22.69 -1.11 -13.47
CA ASP A 182 -23.79 -1.35 -12.52
C ASP A 182 -23.25 -1.39 -11.08
N TYR A 183 -22.04 -1.94 -10.88
CA TYR A 183 -21.49 -2.18 -9.55
C TYR A 183 -19.96 -1.97 -9.53
N VAL A 184 -19.45 -1.58 -8.36
CA VAL A 184 -18.01 -1.52 -8.06
C VAL A 184 -17.73 -2.25 -6.75
N GLN A 185 -16.67 -3.07 -6.72
CA GLN A 185 -16.18 -3.73 -5.52
C GLN A 185 -14.88 -3.10 -5.04
N GLU A 186 -14.83 -2.74 -3.75
CA GLU A 186 -13.63 -2.19 -3.09
C GLU A 186 -13.79 -2.23 -1.55
N GLY A 187 -12.77 -1.81 -0.81
CA GLY A 187 -12.83 -1.60 0.63
C GLY A 187 -13.90 -0.57 1.04
N ARG A 188 -14.65 -0.87 2.10
CA ARG A 188 -15.70 0.05 2.60
C ARG A 188 -15.13 1.42 2.95
N SER A 189 -13.96 1.45 3.58
CA SER A 189 -13.27 2.69 3.94
C SER A 189 -12.96 3.57 2.73
N THR A 190 -12.60 2.96 1.60
CA THR A 190 -12.27 3.65 0.35
C THR A 190 -13.52 4.09 -0.42
N LEU A 191 -14.60 3.31 -0.38
CA LEU A 191 -15.86 3.65 -1.04
C LEU A 191 -16.70 4.65 -0.25
N SER A 192 -16.50 4.76 1.07
CA SER A 192 -17.29 5.66 1.93
C SER A 192 -17.23 7.13 1.52
N PRO A 193 -16.08 7.72 1.14
CA PRO A 193 -16.04 9.08 0.62
C PRO A 193 -16.87 9.28 -0.64
N PHE A 194 -16.83 8.33 -1.58
CA PHE A 194 -17.68 8.39 -2.78
C PHE A 194 -19.16 8.35 -2.42
N LEU A 195 -19.60 7.41 -1.59
CA LEU A 195 -21.01 7.28 -1.18
C LEU A 195 -21.55 8.53 -0.45
N LYS A 196 -20.66 9.33 0.16
CA LYS A 196 -21.01 10.60 0.83
C LYS A 196 -20.94 11.83 -0.08
N SER A 197 -20.40 11.66 -1.29
CA SER A 197 -20.28 12.75 -2.28
C SER A 197 -21.58 12.97 -3.06
N ASP A 198 -21.66 14.10 -3.77
CA ASP A 198 -22.78 14.39 -4.69
C ASP A 198 -22.85 13.33 -5.81
N ALA A 199 -21.72 12.84 -6.31
CA ALA A 199 -21.66 11.81 -7.34
C ALA A 199 -22.18 10.46 -6.84
N GLY A 200 -21.98 10.15 -5.55
CA GLY A 200 -22.35 8.90 -4.93
C GLY A 200 -23.75 8.89 -4.28
N LYS A 201 -24.45 10.02 -4.24
CA LYS A 201 -25.74 10.17 -3.51
C LYS A 201 -26.84 9.16 -3.91
N ASP A 202 -26.81 8.68 -5.16
CA ASP A 202 -27.78 7.73 -5.70
C ASP A 202 -27.31 6.28 -5.62
N TYR A 203 -26.16 6.02 -4.96
CA TYR A 203 -25.55 4.71 -4.75
C TYR A 203 -25.58 4.31 -3.28
N GLU A 204 -25.48 3.01 -3.03
CA GLU A 204 -25.44 2.44 -1.69
C GLU A 204 -24.61 1.14 -1.68
N GLU A 205 -24.28 0.68 -0.48
CA GLU A 205 -23.75 -0.66 -0.26
C GLU A 205 -24.81 -1.70 -0.60
N LYS A 206 -24.50 -2.61 -1.53
CA LYS A 206 -25.39 -3.68 -1.98
C LYS A 206 -25.08 -5.01 -1.31
N ALA A 207 -23.80 -5.27 -1.02
CA ALA A 207 -23.38 -6.48 -0.36
C ALA A 207 -22.04 -6.30 0.37
N VAL A 208 -21.87 -7.04 1.46
CA VAL A 208 -20.58 -7.31 2.08
C VAL A 208 -19.99 -8.55 1.42
N VAL A 209 -18.74 -8.43 0.97
CA VAL A 209 -18.02 -9.56 0.35
C VAL A 209 -17.71 -10.61 1.43
N PRO A 210 -18.03 -11.88 1.22
CA PRO A 210 -17.75 -12.93 2.19
C PRO A 210 -16.24 -13.21 2.27
N GLN A 211 -15.83 -13.86 3.35
CA GLN A 211 -14.47 -14.36 3.49
C GLN A 211 -14.15 -15.34 2.34
N ASP A 212 -13.03 -15.11 1.67
CA ASP A 212 -12.50 -15.94 0.60
C ASP A 212 -10.96 -15.84 0.65
N PRO A 213 -10.21 -16.91 0.38
CA PRO A 213 -8.74 -16.85 0.36
C PRO A 213 -8.14 -15.75 -0.53
N ILE A 214 -8.86 -15.36 -1.61
CA ILE A 214 -8.45 -14.25 -2.47
C ILE A 214 -8.42 -12.92 -1.69
N MET A 215 -9.35 -12.74 -0.75
CA MET A 215 -9.50 -11.50 0.03
C MET A 215 -8.43 -11.34 1.11
N GLY A 216 -7.68 -12.40 1.41
CA GLY A 216 -6.48 -12.36 2.25
C GLY A 216 -6.73 -12.16 3.74
N GLU A 217 -5.68 -11.69 4.44
CA GLU A 217 -5.58 -11.65 5.90
C GLU A 217 -5.15 -10.26 6.40
N GLY A 218 -5.74 -9.20 5.86
CA GLY A 218 -5.37 -7.81 6.17
C GLY A 218 -4.31 -7.24 5.22
N VAL A 219 -3.87 -6.03 5.49
CA VAL A 219 -2.98 -5.22 4.66
C VAL A 219 -1.61 -5.11 5.31
N GLY A 220 -0.54 -5.40 4.58
CA GLY A 220 0.84 -5.34 5.06
C GLY A 220 1.78 -4.65 4.07
N ALA A 221 2.91 -4.15 4.57
CA ALA A 221 3.99 -3.71 3.73
C ALA A 221 4.70 -4.92 3.11
N ALA A 222 5.13 -4.80 1.85
CA ALA A 222 5.80 -5.89 1.16
C ALA A 222 7.27 -5.57 0.88
N VAL A 223 8.13 -6.55 1.07
CA VAL A 223 9.58 -6.49 0.79
C VAL A 223 9.99 -7.63 -0.12
N ARG A 224 11.16 -7.53 -0.75
CA ARG A 224 11.74 -8.65 -1.52
C ARG A 224 11.93 -9.89 -0.65
N LYS A 225 11.92 -11.06 -1.27
CA LYS A 225 12.07 -12.35 -0.58
C LYS A 225 13.40 -12.50 0.18
N ASP A 226 14.44 -11.86 -0.31
CA ASP A 226 15.82 -11.92 0.22
C ASP A 226 16.15 -10.72 1.13
N ASP A 227 15.21 -9.79 1.38
CA ASP A 227 15.44 -8.59 2.20
C ASP A 227 14.85 -8.74 3.62
N GLN A 228 15.41 -9.69 4.37
CA GLN A 228 14.98 -9.94 5.75
C GLN A 228 15.27 -8.77 6.68
N ASP A 229 16.37 -8.05 6.45
CA ASP A 229 16.76 -6.90 7.27
C ASP A 229 15.73 -5.76 7.19
N THR A 230 15.24 -5.46 5.98
CA THR A 230 14.16 -4.46 5.80
C THR A 230 12.86 -4.95 6.41
N LEU A 231 12.52 -6.23 6.25
CA LEU A 231 11.33 -6.84 6.84
C LEU A 231 11.31 -6.69 8.37
N ASP A 232 12.43 -7.05 9.03
CA ASP A 232 12.55 -6.99 10.49
C ASP A 232 12.47 -5.56 11.01
N LYS A 233 13.12 -4.60 10.33
CA LYS A 233 13.03 -3.17 10.66
C LYS A 233 11.61 -2.65 10.55
N LEU A 234 10.90 -2.96 9.46
CA LEU A 234 9.53 -2.51 9.26
C LEU A 234 8.58 -3.15 10.28
N ASN A 235 8.75 -4.44 10.60
CA ASN A 235 7.94 -5.13 11.62
C ASN A 235 8.12 -4.51 13.00
N ALA A 236 9.36 -4.22 13.40
CA ALA A 236 9.65 -3.55 14.67
C ALA A 236 9.04 -2.14 14.72
N ALA A 237 9.17 -1.38 13.64
CA ALA A 237 8.64 -0.02 13.53
C ALA A 237 7.10 0.00 13.51
N ILE A 238 6.44 -0.89 12.77
CA ILE A 238 4.97 -1.02 12.77
C ILE A 238 4.47 -1.32 14.18
N LYS A 239 5.09 -2.30 14.86
CA LYS A 239 4.75 -2.61 16.25
C LYS A 239 4.91 -1.39 17.16
N GLU A 240 6.03 -0.66 17.06
CA GLU A 240 6.28 0.55 17.84
C GLU A 240 5.19 1.61 17.59
N VAL A 241 4.93 1.96 16.33
CA VAL A 241 3.93 2.97 15.93
C VAL A 241 2.53 2.61 16.42
N VAL A 242 2.17 1.31 16.38
CA VAL A 242 0.85 0.82 16.85
C VAL A 242 0.74 0.88 18.37
N THR A 243 1.82 0.56 19.11
CA THR A 243 1.78 0.43 20.58
C THR A 243 2.07 1.71 21.33
N ASN A 244 2.79 2.68 20.73
CA ASN A 244 3.15 3.95 21.38
C ASN A 244 2.09 5.06 21.22
N GLY A 245 0.96 4.77 20.53
CA GLY A 245 -0.13 5.71 20.31
C GLY A 245 -0.02 6.56 19.04
N THR A 246 1.07 6.46 18.28
CA THR A 246 1.25 7.19 17.00
C THR A 246 0.18 6.81 15.97
N TYR A 247 -0.13 5.52 15.86
CA TYR A 247 -1.19 5.01 14.99
C TYR A 247 -2.54 5.68 15.28
N ASP A 248 -2.92 5.75 16.56
CA ASP A 248 -4.19 6.34 16.97
C ASP A 248 -4.20 7.87 16.73
N ALA A 249 -3.06 8.53 16.97
CA ALA A 249 -2.91 9.96 16.69
C ALA A 249 -3.04 10.28 15.20
N ILE A 250 -2.48 9.43 14.33
CA ILE A 250 -2.65 9.54 12.88
C ILE A 250 -4.12 9.30 12.51
N THR A 251 -4.73 8.21 12.98
CA THR A 251 -6.11 7.85 12.61
C THR A 251 -7.12 8.93 13.02
N LYS A 252 -6.89 9.64 14.14
CA LYS A 252 -7.74 10.77 14.56
C LYS A 252 -7.77 11.94 13.57
N LYS A 253 -6.77 12.07 12.68
CA LYS A 253 -6.78 13.11 11.63
C LYS A 253 -7.74 12.76 10.48
N TYR A 254 -8.19 11.51 10.42
CA TYR A 254 -9.02 10.95 9.37
C TYR A 254 -10.33 10.38 9.97
N PRO A 255 -11.25 11.24 10.43
CA PRO A 255 -12.46 10.81 11.13
C PRO A 255 -13.38 9.94 10.26
N GLU A 256 -13.25 10.01 8.95
CA GLU A 256 -13.95 9.15 8.00
C GLU A 256 -13.56 7.66 8.11
N LEU A 257 -12.41 7.35 8.73
CA LEU A 257 -11.95 5.98 8.98
C LEU A 257 -12.38 5.42 10.33
N GLU A 258 -13.04 6.23 11.18
CA GLU A 258 -13.46 5.79 12.50
C GLU A 258 -14.39 4.56 12.43
N GLY A 259 -13.99 3.50 13.12
CA GLY A 259 -14.72 2.22 13.13
C GLY A 259 -14.65 1.40 11.84
N MET A 260 -13.89 1.85 10.82
CA MET A 260 -13.78 1.14 9.55
C MET A 260 -12.52 0.28 9.44
N LEU A 261 -11.50 0.57 10.24
CA LEU A 261 -10.23 -0.16 10.23
C LEU A 261 -10.11 -1.08 11.44
N VAL A 262 -9.65 -2.29 11.21
CA VAL A 262 -9.22 -3.21 12.27
C VAL A 262 -7.75 -2.94 12.55
N LYS A 263 -7.46 -2.41 13.75
CA LYS A 263 -6.10 -2.14 14.22
C LYS A 263 -5.43 -3.44 14.65
N PRO A 264 -4.15 -3.68 14.28
CA PRO A 264 -3.42 -4.85 14.77
C PRO A 264 -3.18 -4.79 16.29
N THR A 265 -3.04 -5.96 16.88
CA THR A 265 -2.64 -6.14 18.30
C THR A 265 -1.31 -6.89 18.34
N PHE A 266 -0.37 -6.48 19.23
CA PHE A 266 0.96 -7.06 19.39
C PHE A 266 1.24 -7.49 20.82
#